data_097250ab0c200c71120610bbda2ff575
#
_entry.id   097250ab0c200c71120610bbda2ff575
#
_cell.length_a   1.000
_cell.length_b   1.000
_cell.length_c   1.000
_cell.angle_alpha   90.00
_cell.angle_beta   90.00
_cell.angle_gamma   90.00
#
_symmetry.space_group_name_H-M   'P 1'
#
loop_
_entity.id
_entity.type
_entity.pdbx_description
1 polymer ?
#
loop_
_entity_poly.entity_id
_entity_poly.type
_entity_poly.pdbx_seq_one_letter_code
_entity_poly.pdbx_strand_id
1 'polypeptide(L)'
;DREAAGKSGAAVLVGDSLHNFADGILIAAAFLASPQVGLVTALAITAHEIPQEVGDFMVLLNAGFSRQRALFYNLLSGLASVL
;
A
#
# COMPACT_ATOMS: atom_id res chain seq x y z
N ASP A 1 -12.04 -18.40 -11.68
CA ASP A 1 -13.34 -17.86 -11.30
C ASP A 1 -13.26 -16.36 -11.09
N ARG A 2 -14.10 -15.63 -11.79
CA ARG A 2 -14.13 -14.19 -11.78
C ARG A 2 -14.50 -13.62 -10.40
N GLU A 3 -15.46 -14.25 -9.75
CA GLU A 3 -15.89 -13.82 -8.42
C GLU A 3 -14.81 -14.00 -7.37
N ALA A 4 -14.13 -15.16 -7.41
CA ALA A 4 -13.01 -15.42 -6.50
C ALA A 4 -11.85 -14.46 -6.75
N ALA A 5 -11.54 -14.16 -8.02
CA ALA A 5 -10.49 -13.22 -8.37
C ALA A 5 -10.82 -11.80 -7.87
N GLY A 6 -12.09 -11.38 -7.99
CA GLY A 6 -12.55 -10.08 -7.49
C GLY A 6 -12.42 -9.98 -5.98
N LYS A 7 -12.75 -11.05 -5.25
CA LYS A 7 -12.59 -11.10 -3.80
C LYS A 7 -11.13 -11.01 -3.39
N SER A 8 -10.23 -11.66 -4.14
CA SER A 8 -8.79 -11.58 -3.90
C SER A 8 -8.28 -10.16 -4.09
N GLY A 9 -8.73 -9.47 -5.14
CA GLY A 9 -8.38 -8.08 -5.37
C GLY A 9 -8.85 -7.16 -4.26
N ALA A 10 -10.09 -7.35 -3.79
CA ALA A 10 -10.63 -6.56 -2.68
C ALA A 10 -9.85 -6.81 -1.39
N ALA A 11 -9.52 -8.07 -1.10
CA ALA A 11 -8.75 -8.43 0.09
C ALA A 11 -7.36 -7.78 0.05
N VAL A 12 -6.71 -7.75 -1.11
CA VAL A 12 -5.40 -7.10 -1.26
C VAL A 12 -5.54 -5.60 -1.00
N LEU A 13 -6.56 -4.95 -1.53
CA LEU A 13 -6.76 -3.51 -1.32
C LEU A 13 -6.99 -3.18 0.15
N VAL A 14 -7.82 -3.95 0.85
CA VAL A 14 -8.08 -3.72 2.27
C VAL A 14 -6.83 -3.97 3.09
N GLY A 15 -6.15 -5.09 2.86
CA GLY A 15 -4.92 -5.42 3.57
C GLY A 15 -3.82 -4.39 3.34
N ASP A 16 -3.66 -3.96 2.09
CA ASP A 16 -2.67 -2.97 1.72
C ASP A 16 -2.96 -1.60 2.36
N SER A 17 -4.23 -1.19 2.39
CA SER A 17 -4.62 0.06 3.03
C SER A 17 -4.33 0.05 4.53
N LEU A 18 -4.65 -1.06 5.21
CA LEU A 18 -4.35 -1.22 6.63
C LEU A 18 -2.85 -1.21 6.88
N HIS A 19 -2.08 -1.88 6.03
CA HIS A 19 -0.61 -1.93 6.15
C HIS A 19 -0.02 -0.53 5.96
N ASN A 20 -0.47 0.20 4.95
CA ASN A 20 0.01 1.56 4.68
C ASN A 20 -0.37 2.53 5.82
N PHE A 21 -1.55 2.37 6.39
CA PHE A 21 -1.97 3.16 7.54
C PHE A 21 -1.07 2.89 8.75
N ALA A 22 -0.78 1.61 9.03
CA ALA A 22 0.12 1.21 10.11
C ALA A 22 1.54 1.76 9.89
N ASP A 23 2.03 1.75 8.65
CA ASP A 23 3.32 2.31 8.28
C ASP A 23 3.37 3.82 8.55
N GLY A 24 2.27 4.52 8.24
CA GLY A 24 2.16 5.95 8.50
C GLY A 24 2.27 6.25 9.99
N ILE A 25 1.61 5.45 10.83
CA ILE A 25 1.71 5.58 12.29
C ILE A 25 3.14 5.34 12.76
N LEU A 26 3.79 4.31 12.21
CA LEU A 26 5.16 3.97 12.57
C LEU A 26 6.13 5.10 12.20
N ILE A 27 5.99 5.69 11.02
CA ILE A 27 6.81 6.82 10.59
C ILE A 27 6.60 8.02 11.52
N ALA A 28 5.35 8.32 11.85
CA ALA A 28 5.03 9.43 12.77
C ALA A 28 5.67 9.22 14.13
N ALA A 29 5.56 8.01 14.68
CA ALA A 29 6.17 7.66 15.97
C ALA A 29 7.70 7.80 15.91
N ALA A 30 8.32 7.38 14.79
CA ALA A 30 9.75 7.48 14.61
C ALA A 30 10.22 8.95 14.58
N PHE A 31 9.47 9.83 13.94
CA PHE A 31 9.78 11.26 13.92
C PHE A 31 9.62 11.89 15.29
N LEU A 32 8.66 11.43 16.10
CA LEU A 32 8.51 11.89 17.48
C LEU A 32 9.70 11.48 18.33
N ALA A 33 10.32 10.33 18.06
CA ALA A 33 11.51 9.90 18.77
C ALA A 33 12.73 10.73 18.40
N SER A 34 13.00 10.92 17.11
CA SER A 34 14.02 11.84 16.62
C SER A 34 13.85 12.05 15.11
N PRO A 35 14.25 13.22 14.58
CA PRO A 35 14.17 13.45 13.12
C PRO A 35 15.01 12.47 12.33
N GLN A 36 16.18 12.04 12.84
CA GLN A 36 17.04 11.08 12.14
C GLN A 36 16.37 9.71 12.05
N VAL A 37 15.81 9.21 13.14
CA VAL A 37 15.10 7.94 13.17
C VAL A 37 13.88 8.00 12.25
N GLY A 38 13.15 9.11 12.27
CA GLY A 38 12.00 9.32 11.38
C GLY A 38 12.39 9.25 9.91
N LEU A 39 13.45 9.94 9.54
CA LEU A 39 13.93 9.97 8.16
C LEU A 39 14.36 8.58 7.69
N VAL A 40 15.18 7.88 8.49
CA VAL A 40 15.65 6.53 8.15
C VAL A 40 14.46 5.57 8.01
N THR A 41 13.51 5.65 8.94
CA THR A 41 12.32 4.80 8.92
C THR A 41 11.47 5.07 7.66
N ALA A 42 11.26 6.34 7.34
CA ALA A 42 10.49 6.73 6.16
C ALA A 42 11.16 6.24 4.87
N LEU A 43 12.48 6.39 4.76
CA LEU A 43 13.22 5.92 3.59
C LEU A 43 13.17 4.40 3.46
N ALA A 44 13.33 3.68 4.56
CA ALA A 44 13.30 2.22 4.56
C ALA A 44 11.92 1.70 4.16
N ILE A 45 10.86 2.29 4.70
CA ILE A 45 9.47 1.89 4.39
C ILE A 45 9.16 2.22 2.93
N THR A 46 9.53 3.40 2.45
CA THR A 46 9.29 3.80 1.06
C THR A 46 10.00 2.85 0.09
N ALA A 47 11.25 2.49 0.37
CA ALA A 47 11.98 1.55 -0.46
C ALA A 47 11.32 0.18 -0.50
N HIS A 48 10.70 -0.25 0.59
CA HIS A 48 9.98 -1.52 0.67
C HIS A 48 8.63 -1.45 -0.07
N GLU A 49 7.96 -0.30 -0.05
CA GLU A 49 6.65 -0.13 -0.66
C GLU A 49 6.67 -0.20 -2.18
N ILE A 50 7.76 0.19 -2.83
CA ILE A 50 7.83 0.18 -4.30
C ILE A 50 7.60 -1.22 -4.87
N PRO A 51 8.34 -2.27 -4.45
CA PRO A 51 8.05 -3.63 -4.91
C PRO A 51 6.67 -4.12 -4.52
N GLN A 52 6.19 -3.74 -3.33
CA GLN A 52 4.86 -4.13 -2.84
C GLN A 52 3.77 -3.56 -3.75
N GLU A 53 3.86 -2.28 -4.11
CA GLU A 53 2.88 -1.62 -4.97
C GLU A 53 2.85 -2.24 -6.37
N VAL A 54 4.00 -2.60 -6.92
CA VAL A 54 4.08 -3.30 -8.21
C VAL A 54 3.38 -4.65 -8.11
N GLY A 55 3.62 -5.41 -7.04
CA GLY A 55 2.96 -6.69 -6.82
C GLY A 55 1.45 -6.54 -6.70
N ASP A 56 0.99 -5.55 -5.94
CA ASP A 56 -0.44 -5.29 -5.76
C ASP A 56 -1.10 -4.90 -7.08
N PHE A 57 -0.45 -4.09 -7.90
CA PHE A 57 -0.95 -3.72 -9.21
C PHE A 57 -1.15 -4.95 -10.09
N MET A 58 -0.19 -5.87 -10.09
CA MET A 58 -0.28 -7.12 -10.85
C MET A 58 -1.44 -7.99 -10.35
N VAL A 59 -1.64 -8.08 -9.03
CA VAL A 59 -2.76 -8.83 -8.46
C VAL A 59 -4.09 -8.23 -8.90
N LEU A 60 -4.21 -6.91 -8.89
CA LEU A 60 -5.43 -6.22 -9.31
C LEU A 60 -5.72 -6.47 -10.80
N LEU A 61 -4.71 -6.45 -11.65
CA LEU A 61 -4.88 -6.78 -13.06
C LEU A 61 -5.36 -8.21 -13.24
N ASN A 62 -4.76 -9.16 -12.49
CA ASN A 62 -5.16 -10.57 -12.57
C ASN A 62 -6.57 -10.80 -12.02
N ALA A 63 -7.03 -9.94 -11.12
CA ALA A 63 -8.38 -10.03 -10.57
C ALA A 63 -9.45 -9.47 -11.52
N GLY A 64 -9.04 -8.99 -12.69
CA GLY A 64 -9.96 -8.50 -13.72
C GLY A 64 -10.17 -6.98 -13.69
N PHE A 65 -9.42 -6.26 -12.87
CA PHE A 65 -9.48 -4.80 -12.89
C PHE A 65 -8.82 -4.26 -14.16
N SER A 66 -9.40 -3.20 -14.74
CA SER A 66 -8.76 -2.52 -15.84
C SER A 66 -7.49 -1.82 -15.35
N ARG A 67 -6.59 -1.48 -16.29
CA ARG A 67 -5.37 -0.75 -15.97
C ARG A 67 -5.64 0.51 -15.18
N GLN A 68 -6.61 1.31 -15.63
CA GLN A 68 -6.94 2.57 -14.99
C GLN A 68 -7.50 2.35 -13.59
N ARG A 69 -8.37 1.35 -13.42
CA ARG A 69 -8.95 1.04 -12.11
C ARG A 69 -7.90 0.48 -11.16
N ALA A 70 -7.02 -0.39 -11.66
CA ALA A 70 -5.94 -0.94 -10.85
C ALA A 70 -5.01 0.17 -10.35
N LEU A 71 -4.62 1.09 -11.22
CA LEU A 71 -3.80 2.24 -10.84
C LEU A 71 -4.52 3.13 -9.83
N PHE A 72 -5.80 3.39 -10.07
CA PHE A 72 -6.60 4.25 -9.19
C PHE A 72 -6.71 3.67 -7.79
N TYR A 73 -7.07 2.38 -7.70
CA TYR A 73 -7.24 1.74 -6.41
C TYR A 73 -5.89 1.55 -5.69
N ASN A 74 -4.85 1.27 -6.44
CA ASN A 74 -3.50 1.15 -5.87
C ASN A 74 -3.06 2.48 -5.27
N LEU A 75 -3.33 3.58 -5.97
CA LEU A 75 -3.04 4.92 -5.48
C LEU A 75 -3.86 5.25 -4.23
N LEU A 76 -5.15 4.89 -4.21
CA LEU A 76 -6.01 5.11 -3.05
C LEU A 76 -5.50 4.38 -1.82
N SER A 77 -5.09 3.11 -1.98
CA SER A 77 -4.57 2.35 -0.84
C SER A 77 -3.25 2.94 -0.34
N GLY A 78 -2.41 3.44 -1.25
CA GLY A 78 -1.17 4.11 -0.87
C GLY A 78 -1.41 5.38 -0.07
N LEU A 79 -2.48 6.12 -0.36
CA LEU A 79 -2.82 7.34 0.38
C LEU A 79 -3.17 7.07 1.85
N ALA A 80 -3.51 5.84 2.20
CA ALA A 80 -3.82 5.48 3.58
C ALA A 80 -2.66 5.76 4.53
N SER A 81 -1.42 5.72 4.05
CA SER A 81 -0.24 6.02 4.87
C SER A 81 -0.15 7.49 5.27
N VAL A 82 -0.86 8.37 4.57
CA VAL A 82 -0.83 9.82 4.80
C VAL A 82 -1.95 10.25 5.74
N LEU A 83 -2.94 9.41 5.93
CA LEU A 83 -4.05 9.70 6.83
C LEU A 83 -3.69 9.35 8.25
#